data_dd128071eeddc3e8029805461c35be6c
#
_entry.id   dd128071eeddc3e8029805461c35be6c
#
_cell.length_a   1.000
_cell.length_b   1.000
_cell.length_c   1.000
_cell.angle_alpha   90.00
_cell.angle_beta   90.00
_cell.angle_gamma   90.00
#
_symmetry.space_group_name_H-M   'P 1'
#
loop_
_entity.id
_entity.type
_entity.pdbx_description
1 polymer ?
#
loop_
_entity_poly.entity_id
_entity_poly.type
_entity_poly.pdbx_seq_one_letter_code
_entity_poly.pdbx_strand_id
1 'polypeptide(L)'
;MVALDGPMRPQAPAVGFRTAKEALRVGMRDYNAGNKLGAAQALEFAATKGDALALWKLGHMYAKGDGVEHDDLKAFEYFSKIADEHADEPPDSPNAGVVASAFVALGGYFLEGIKNTYVKPNASRAHEMFHYAASYFGDPNAQYNLARLYLDGNGVAQDVRQAARWFNLAAEKGHYQAQALLGHLLAHGEGVPRQRALGLMWLTLARDASDPARDQWIAKLYDRAFAAASERDRAAALSYLEQFMKRPR
;
A
#
# COMPACT_ATOMS: atom_id res chain seq x y z
N MET A 1 -31.87 -23.66 42.29
CA MET A 1 -31.25 -24.08 41.00
C MET A 1 -31.74 -23.11 39.97
N VAL A 2 -30.98 -22.02 39.77
CA VAL A 2 -31.34 -20.92 38.86
C VAL A 2 -30.43 -21.07 37.65
N ALA A 3 -31.03 -21.31 36.49
CA ALA A 3 -30.32 -21.36 35.22
C ALA A 3 -29.85 -19.94 34.86
N LEU A 4 -28.53 -19.76 34.72
CA LEU A 4 -27.92 -18.55 34.16
C LEU A 4 -28.02 -18.64 32.64
N ASP A 5 -29.04 -17.97 32.09
CA ASP A 5 -29.10 -17.67 30.68
C ASP A 5 -27.93 -16.74 30.33
N GLY A 6 -26.93 -17.28 29.65
CA GLY A 6 -25.85 -16.50 29.06
C GLY A 6 -26.41 -15.63 27.93
N PRO A 7 -25.77 -14.49 27.62
CA PRO A 7 -26.26 -13.59 26.57
C PRO A 7 -26.31 -14.34 25.23
N MET A 8 -27.51 -14.44 24.65
CA MET A 8 -27.73 -14.93 23.31
C MET A 8 -26.86 -14.08 22.34
N ARG A 9 -25.86 -14.71 21.72
CA ARG A 9 -25.21 -14.13 20.56
C ARG A 9 -26.29 -13.93 19.51
N PRO A 10 -26.43 -12.71 18.94
CA PRO A 10 -27.37 -12.53 17.83
C PRO A 10 -26.93 -13.44 16.69
N GLN A 11 -27.71 -14.48 16.43
CA GLN A 11 -27.56 -15.26 15.21
C GLN A 11 -27.97 -14.34 14.05
N ALA A 12 -26.97 -13.93 13.25
CA ALA A 12 -27.22 -13.26 12.01
C ALA A 12 -28.17 -14.12 11.16
N PRO A 13 -29.18 -13.54 10.50
CA PRO A 13 -30.02 -14.28 9.59
C PRO A 13 -29.11 -14.92 8.55
N ALA A 14 -29.21 -16.24 8.37
CA ALA A 14 -28.48 -16.96 7.33
C ALA A 14 -29.00 -16.45 5.97
N VAL A 15 -28.41 -15.41 5.43
CA VAL A 15 -28.66 -14.95 4.07
C VAL A 15 -28.04 -16.04 3.18
N GLY A 16 -28.89 -16.94 2.67
CA GLY A 16 -28.45 -18.04 1.84
C GLY A 16 -28.03 -17.56 0.46
N PHE A 17 -26.76 -17.15 0.31
CA PHE A 17 -26.19 -16.84 -1.00
C PHE A 17 -25.96 -18.14 -1.78
N ARG A 18 -26.27 -18.14 -3.07
CA ARG A 18 -26.06 -19.30 -3.96
C ARG A 18 -24.62 -19.34 -4.49
N THR A 19 -23.98 -18.18 -4.67
CA THR A 19 -22.63 -18.07 -5.26
C THR A 19 -21.79 -17.01 -4.54
N ALA A 20 -20.46 -17.16 -4.61
CA ALA A 20 -19.51 -16.14 -4.14
C ALA A 20 -19.76 -14.78 -4.84
N LYS A 21 -19.97 -14.79 -6.15
CA LYS A 21 -20.23 -13.58 -6.93
C LYS A 21 -21.49 -12.82 -6.49
N GLU A 22 -22.54 -13.54 -6.13
CA GLU A 22 -23.77 -12.94 -5.59
C GLU A 22 -23.49 -12.29 -4.23
N ALA A 23 -22.81 -13.01 -3.32
CA ALA A 23 -22.46 -12.54 -2.00
C ALA A 23 -21.52 -11.33 -2.05
N LEU A 24 -20.49 -11.37 -2.91
CA LEU A 24 -19.60 -10.24 -3.16
C LEU A 24 -20.38 -8.99 -3.60
N ARG A 25 -21.26 -9.15 -4.60
CA ARG A 25 -22.07 -8.03 -5.13
C ARG A 25 -22.95 -7.41 -4.03
N VAL A 26 -23.60 -8.25 -3.20
CA VAL A 26 -24.43 -7.79 -2.08
C VAL A 26 -23.55 -7.10 -1.03
N GLY A 27 -22.44 -7.72 -0.64
CA GLY A 27 -21.50 -7.15 0.33
C GLY A 27 -20.96 -5.78 -0.08
N MET A 28 -20.54 -5.63 -1.34
CA MET A 28 -20.05 -4.34 -1.85
C MET A 28 -21.15 -3.28 -1.93
N ARG A 29 -22.37 -3.67 -2.35
CA ARG A 29 -23.54 -2.77 -2.35
C ARG A 29 -23.87 -2.29 -0.93
N ASP A 30 -23.96 -3.21 0.03
CA ASP A 30 -24.32 -2.92 1.40
C ASP A 30 -23.25 -2.06 2.09
N TYR A 31 -21.97 -2.31 1.79
CA TYR A 31 -20.86 -1.47 2.25
C TYR A 31 -21.01 -0.03 1.76
N ASN A 32 -21.28 0.18 0.47
CA ASN A 32 -21.47 1.49 -0.12
C ASN A 32 -22.75 2.20 0.37
N ALA A 33 -23.76 1.45 0.76
CA ALA A 33 -24.98 1.95 1.39
C ALA A 33 -24.82 2.26 2.89
N GLY A 34 -23.63 2.00 3.49
CA GLY A 34 -23.38 2.22 4.91
C GLY A 34 -23.77 1.07 5.83
N ASN A 35 -24.39 0.01 5.31
CA ASN A 35 -24.70 -1.22 6.07
C ASN A 35 -23.46 -2.11 6.16
N LYS A 36 -22.46 -1.66 6.92
CA LYS A 36 -21.14 -2.32 6.97
C LYS A 36 -21.17 -3.68 7.65
N LEU A 37 -22.05 -3.87 8.65
CA LEU A 37 -22.22 -5.17 9.29
C LEU A 37 -22.82 -6.21 8.33
N GLY A 38 -23.87 -5.86 7.61
CA GLY A 38 -24.44 -6.71 6.56
C GLY A 38 -23.46 -7.00 5.43
N ALA A 39 -22.65 -5.99 5.08
CA ALA A 39 -21.57 -6.15 4.13
C ALA A 39 -20.53 -7.19 4.57
N ALA A 40 -20.06 -7.12 5.82
CA ALA A 40 -19.10 -8.09 6.36
C ALA A 40 -19.64 -9.53 6.28
N GLN A 41 -20.90 -9.75 6.68
CA GLN A 41 -21.54 -11.08 6.61
C GLN A 41 -21.62 -11.64 5.19
N ALA A 42 -21.98 -10.82 4.21
CA ALA A 42 -22.03 -11.22 2.82
C ALA A 42 -20.62 -11.50 2.25
N LEU A 43 -19.65 -10.63 2.58
CA LEU A 43 -18.26 -10.80 2.16
C LEU A 43 -17.62 -12.04 2.79
N GLU A 44 -17.93 -12.38 4.04
CA GLU A 44 -17.46 -13.60 4.70
C GLU A 44 -17.88 -14.85 3.92
N PHE A 45 -19.14 -14.91 3.43
CA PHE A 45 -19.55 -16.02 2.58
C PHE A 45 -18.74 -16.09 1.29
N ALA A 46 -18.50 -14.96 0.60
CA ALA A 46 -17.68 -14.95 -0.62
C ALA A 46 -16.22 -15.37 -0.32
N ALA A 47 -15.65 -14.90 0.78
CA ALA A 47 -14.30 -15.21 1.24
C ALA A 47 -14.12 -16.71 1.59
N THR A 48 -15.16 -17.40 2.11
CA THR A 48 -15.13 -18.87 2.31
C THR A 48 -15.02 -19.64 1.01
N LYS A 49 -15.36 -19.01 -0.12
CA LYS A 49 -15.26 -19.57 -1.48
C LYS A 49 -14.00 -19.10 -2.23
N GLY A 50 -13.06 -18.45 -1.53
CA GLY A 50 -11.80 -18.01 -2.11
C GLY A 50 -11.90 -16.74 -2.99
N ASP A 51 -12.96 -15.94 -2.86
CA ASP A 51 -13.06 -14.68 -3.62
C ASP A 51 -12.04 -13.65 -3.14
N ALA A 52 -11.04 -13.35 -3.96
CA ALA A 52 -9.91 -12.49 -3.61
C ALA A 52 -10.35 -11.07 -3.21
N LEU A 53 -11.36 -10.50 -3.89
CA LEU A 53 -11.83 -9.15 -3.57
C LEU A 53 -12.59 -9.12 -2.24
N ALA A 54 -13.35 -10.18 -1.92
CA ALA A 54 -14.02 -10.31 -0.63
C ALA A 54 -13.02 -10.46 0.51
N LEU A 55 -11.99 -11.31 0.33
CA LEU A 55 -10.89 -11.47 1.28
C LEU A 55 -10.17 -10.14 1.53
N TRP A 56 -9.82 -9.43 0.46
CA TRP A 56 -9.16 -8.12 0.54
C TRP A 56 -10.01 -7.07 1.27
N LYS A 57 -11.30 -7.03 0.94
CA LYS A 57 -12.23 -6.07 1.57
C LYS A 57 -12.37 -6.33 3.05
N LEU A 58 -12.53 -7.59 3.46
CA LEU A 58 -12.58 -7.98 4.88
C LEU A 58 -11.27 -7.68 5.60
N GLY A 59 -10.13 -8.00 5.00
CA GLY A 59 -8.83 -7.64 5.56
C GLY A 59 -8.74 -6.16 5.90
N HIS A 60 -9.16 -5.29 4.98
CA HIS A 60 -9.18 -3.84 5.22
C HIS A 60 -10.25 -3.39 6.23
N MET A 61 -11.40 -4.06 6.30
CA MET A 61 -12.43 -3.75 7.29
C MET A 61 -11.93 -4.07 8.70
N TYR A 62 -11.30 -5.24 8.91
CA TYR A 62 -10.73 -5.61 10.20
C TYR A 62 -9.51 -4.75 10.57
N ALA A 63 -8.61 -4.44 9.64
CA ALA A 63 -7.46 -3.58 9.87
C ALA A 63 -7.83 -2.14 10.30
N LYS A 64 -9.02 -1.66 9.93
CA LYS A 64 -9.48 -0.30 10.25
C LYS A 64 -10.58 -0.24 11.29
N GLY A 65 -11.14 -1.37 11.71
CA GLY A 65 -12.36 -1.39 12.53
C GLY A 65 -13.56 -0.81 11.80
N ASP A 66 -13.65 -1.01 10.48
CA ASP A 66 -14.63 -0.37 9.62
C ASP A 66 -15.90 -1.22 9.47
N GLY A 67 -16.83 -1.07 10.41
CA GLY A 67 -18.07 -1.83 10.50
C GLY A 67 -17.95 -3.20 11.17
N VAL A 68 -16.74 -3.54 11.59
CA VAL A 68 -16.38 -4.69 12.44
C VAL A 68 -15.43 -4.22 13.53
N GLU A 69 -15.27 -4.98 14.60
CA GLU A 69 -14.25 -4.70 15.60
C GLU A 69 -12.86 -4.79 14.97
N HIS A 70 -11.99 -3.84 15.32
CA HIS A 70 -10.60 -3.82 14.83
C HIS A 70 -9.86 -5.09 15.28
N ASP A 71 -9.26 -5.79 14.33
CA ASP A 71 -8.52 -7.04 14.59
C ASP A 71 -7.43 -7.22 13.53
N ASP A 72 -6.20 -6.83 13.88
CA ASP A 72 -5.03 -6.95 13.00
C ASP A 72 -4.69 -8.40 12.66
N LEU A 73 -4.95 -9.35 13.59
CA LEU A 73 -4.67 -10.76 13.31
C LEU A 73 -5.63 -11.32 12.26
N LYS A 74 -6.91 -11.01 12.35
CA LYS A 74 -7.87 -11.39 11.31
C LYS A 74 -7.56 -10.71 9.98
N ALA A 75 -7.18 -9.45 10.01
CA ALA A 75 -6.75 -8.75 8.80
C ALA A 75 -5.56 -9.45 8.14
N PHE A 76 -4.54 -9.78 8.93
CA PHE A 76 -3.38 -10.54 8.48
C PHE A 76 -3.76 -11.90 7.89
N GLU A 77 -4.66 -12.65 8.54
CA GLU A 77 -5.13 -13.97 8.07
C GLU A 77 -5.87 -13.86 6.73
N TYR A 78 -6.71 -12.84 6.53
CA TYR A 78 -7.37 -12.60 5.24
C TYR A 78 -6.36 -12.25 4.13
N PHE A 79 -5.37 -11.41 4.40
CA PHE A 79 -4.32 -11.10 3.42
C PHE A 79 -3.42 -12.30 3.15
N SER A 80 -3.08 -13.10 4.16
CA SER A 80 -2.32 -14.35 3.99
C SER A 80 -3.05 -15.32 3.09
N LYS A 81 -4.36 -15.46 3.27
CA LYS A 81 -5.17 -16.33 2.40
C LYS A 81 -5.13 -15.88 0.93
N ILE A 82 -5.12 -14.57 0.66
CA ILE A 82 -4.93 -14.07 -0.71
C ILE A 82 -3.55 -14.47 -1.25
N ALA A 83 -2.49 -14.29 -0.45
CA ALA A 83 -1.14 -14.65 -0.86
C ALA A 83 -1.00 -16.16 -1.13
N ASP A 84 -1.65 -17.00 -0.32
CA ASP A 84 -1.60 -18.46 -0.46
C ASP A 84 -2.40 -18.97 -1.67
N GLU A 85 -3.57 -18.38 -1.95
CA GLU A 85 -4.49 -18.89 -2.97
C GLU A 85 -4.35 -18.19 -4.34
N HIS A 86 -3.79 -16.98 -4.39
CA HIS A 86 -3.79 -16.11 -5.57
C HIS A 86 -2.41 -15.54 -5.95
N ALA A 87 -1.30 -16.05 -5.36
CA ALA A 87 0.02 -15.54 -5.71
C ALA A 87 0.32 -15.65 -7.22
N ASP A 88 -0.12 -16.72 -7.85
CA ASP A 88 0.14 -17.01 -9.28
C ASP A 88 -0.77 -16.24 -10.25
N GLU A 89 -1.62 -15.32 -9.75
CA GLU A 89 -2.46 -14.48 -10.62
C GLU A 89 -1.60 -13.69 -11.62
N PRO A 90 -1.94 -13.68 -12.90
CA PRO A 90 -1.20 -12.90 -13.90
C PRO A 90 -1.23 -11.40 -13.57
N PRO A 91 -0.14 -10.65 -13.85
CA PRO A 91 -0.07 -9.21 -13.56
C PRO A 91 -1.11 -8.35 -14.28
N ASP A 92 -1.71 -8.86 -15.35
CA ASP A 92 -2.78 -8.23 -16.12
C ASP A 92 -4.18 -8.74 -15.75
N SER A 93 -4.29 -9.64 -14.76
CA SER A 93 -5.58 -10.15 -14.28
C SER A 93 -6.40 -9.08 -13.55
N PRO A 94 -7.74 -9.21 -13.52
CA PRO A 94 -8.59 -8.31 -12.74
C PRO A 94 -8.25 -8.29 -11.23
N ASN A 95 -7.66 -9.35 -10.70
CA ASN A 95 -7.29 -9.47 -9.30
C ASN A 95 -5.87 -9.00 -8.98
N ALA A 96 -5.03 -8.72 -9.98
CA ALA A 96 -3.61 -8.38 -9.79
C ALA A 96 -3.39 -7.28 -8.75
N GLY A 97 -4.17 -6.19 -8.82
CA GLY A 97 -4.08 -5.10 -7.85
C GLY A 97 -4.50 -5.47 -6.43
N VAL A 98 -5.47 -6.37 -6.30
CA VAL A 98 -5.93 -6.91 -5.00
C VAL A 98 -4.84 -7.78 -4.39
N VAL A 99 -4.24 -8.66 -5.18
CA VAL A 99 -3.17 -9.56 -4.74
C VAL A 99 -1.93 -8.75 -4.35
N ALA A 100 -1.49 -7.82 -5.19
CA ALA A 100 -0.37 -6.92 -4.87
C ALA A 100 -0.59 -6.15 -3.56
N SER A 101 -1.80 -5.60 -3.37
CA SER A 101 -2.18 -4.89 -2.14
C SER A 101 -2.13 -5.79 -0.89
N ALA A 102 -2.49 -7.07 -1.02
CA ALA A 102 -2.39 -8.03 0.08
C ALA A 102 -0.92 -8.28 0.47
N PHE A 103 -0.03 -8.46 -0.51
CA PHE A 103 1.41 -8.58 -0.24
C PHE A 103 1.99 -7.32 0.42
N VAL A 104 1.55 -6.13 0.02
CA VAL A 104 1.94 -4.86 0.67
C VAL A 104 1.46 -4.82 2.12
N ALA A 105 0.23 -5.23 2.41
CA ALA A 105 -0.30 -5.28 3.77
C ALA A 105 0.48 -6.28 4.64
N LEU A 106 0.75 -7.49 4.11
CA LEU A 106 1.56 -8.49 4.80
C LEU A 106 2.97 -7.99 5.10
N GLY A 107 3.61 -7.30 4.14
CA GLY A 107 4.90 -6.66 4.36
C GLY A 107 4.88 -5.67 5.52
N GLY A 108 3.84 -4.86 5.63
CA GLY A 108 3.61 -3.96 6.76
C GLY A 108 3.49 -4.70 8.10
N TYR A 109 2.67 -5.74 8.15
CA TYR A 109 2.52 -6.56 9.36
C TYR A 109 3.82 -7.29 9.74
N PHE A 110 4.63 -7.72 8.78
CA PHE A 110 5.95 -8.28 9.09
C PHE A 110 6.98 -7.24 9.55
N LEU A 111 6.84 -5.97 9.19
CA LEU A 111 7.71 -4.93 9.75
C LEU A 111 7.40 -4.64 11.21
N GLU A 112 6.12 -4.52 11.54
CA GLU A 112 5.67 -4.04 12.85
C GLU A 112 5.40 -5.20 13.83
N GLY A 113 5.00 -6.37 13.30
CA GLY A 113 4.42 -7.46 14.08
C GLY A 113 3.02 -7.12 14.58
N ILE A 114 2.35 -8.11 15.16
CA ILE A 114 1.04 -7.92 15.81
C ILE A 114 1.18 -8.31 17.27
N LYS A 115 0.89 -7.37 18.19
CA LYS A 115 1.05 -7.57 19.63
C LYS A 115 0.22 -8.77 20.13
N ASN A 116 0.81 -9.55 21.02
CA ASN A 116 0.19 -10.72 21.66
C ASN A 116 -0.26 -11.83 20.68
N THR A 117 0.34 -11.89 19.46
CA THR A 117 0.06 -12.93 18.48
C THR A 117 1.33 -13.66 18.07
N TYR A 118 1.20 -14.62 17.14
CA TYR A 118 2.32 -15.33 16.52
C TYR A 118 3.05 -14.51 15.42
N VAL A 119 2.44 -13.42 14.95
CA VAL A 119 3.02 -12.54 13.93
C VAL A 119 4.05 -11.62 14.59
N LYS A 120 5.32 -12.01 14.50
CA LYS A 120 6.44 -11.24 15.09
C LYS A 120 7.11 -10.39 14.02
N PRO A 121 7.74 -9.25 14.41
CA PRO A 121 8.51 -8.45 13.47
C PRO A 121 9.56 -9.29 12.74
N ASN A 122 9.60 -9.17 11.42
CA ASN A 122 10.53 -9.88 10.55
C ASN A 122 10.78 -9.08 9.26
N ALA A 123 11.78 -8.23 9.27
CA ALA A 123 12.09 -7.36 8.14
C ALA A 123 12.50 -8.13 6.87
N SER A 124 13.10 -9.33 7.01
CA SER A 124 13.42 -10.16 5.83
C SER A 124 12.15 -10.67 5.14
N ARG A 125 11.14 -11.12 5.90
CA ARG A 125 9.84 -11.47 5.33
C ARG A 125 9.12 -10.27 4.72
N ALA A 126 9.20 -9.11 5.37
CA ALA A 126 8.65 -7.89 4.79
C ALA A 126 9.29 -7.56 3.43
N HIS A 127 10.62 -7.71 3.35
CA HIS A 127 11.34 -7.55 2.09
C HIS A 127 10.83 -8.53 1.01
N GLU A 128 10.65 -9.81 1.32
CA GLU A 128 10.11 -10.80 0.39
C GLU A 128 8.73 -10.40 -0.14
N MET A 129 7.81 -9.97 0.75
CA MET A 129 6.47 -9.54 0.38
C MET A 129 6.49 -8.31 -0.53
N PHE A 130 7.23 -7.27 -0.14
CA PHE A 130 7.35 -6.07 -0.96
C PHE A 130 8.08 -6.33 -2.28
N HIS A 131 9.14 -7.14 -2.26
CA HIS A 131 9.87 -7.48 -3.48
C HIS A 131 8.97 -8.21 -4.49
N TYR A 132 8.17 -9.15 -4.01
CA TYR A 132 7.23 -9.87 -4.88
C TYR A 132 6.22 -8.93 -5.53
N ALA A 133 5.51 -8.11 -4.75
CA ALA A 133 4.53 -7.17 -5.27
C ALA A 133 5.17 -6.08 -6.15
N ALA A 134 6.38 -5.62 -5.82
CA ALA A 134 7.10 -4.61 -6.58
C ALA A 134 7.60 -5.10 -7.94
N SER A 135 8.11 -6.33 -8.00
CA SER A 135 8.75 -6.88 -9.21
C SER A 135 7.75 -7.61 -10.11
N TYR A 136 6.85 -8.41 -9.55
CA TYR A 136 5.91 -9.19 -10.34
C TYR A 136 4.70 -8.38 -10.79
N PHE A 137 4.04 -7.67 -9.86
CA PHE A 137 2.88 -6.83 -10.16
C PHE A 137 3.24 -5.39 -10.50
N GLY A 138 4.45 -4.97 -10.19
CA GLY A 138 4.86 -3.59 -10.40
C GLY A 138 4.10 -2.59 -9.50
N ASP A 139 3.61 -3.01 -8.34
CA ASP A 139 2.82 -2.15 -7.44
C ASP A 139 3.65 -0.98 -6.91
N PRO A 140 3.19 0.28 -7.05
CA PRO A 140 3.95 1.45 -6.65
C PRO A 140 4.12 1.58 -5.13
N ASN A 141 3.18 1.09 -4.32
CA ASN A 141 3.32 1.10 -2.85
C ASN A 141 4.37 0.07 -2.42
N ALA A 142 4.38 -1.11 -3.07
CA ALA A 142 5.40 -2.12 -2.84
C ALA A 142 6.79 -1.61 -3.24
N GLN A 143 6.91 -0.97 -4.42
CA GLN A 143 8.15 -0.36 -4.90
C GLN A 143 8.66 0.72 -3.93
N TYR A 144 7.78 1.56 -3.41
CA TYR A 144 8.11 2.55 -2.38
C TYR A 144 8.60 1.90 -1.08
N ASN A 145 7.88 0.91 -0.56
CA ASN A 145 8.24 0.25 0.69
C ASN A 145 9.57 -0.52 0.56
N LEU A 146 9.77 -1.22 -0.57
CA LEU A 146 11.02 -1.90 -0.88
C LEU A 146 12.20 -0.91 -0.95
N ALA A 147 11.99 0.25 -1.60
CA ALA A 147 12.98 1.32 -1.64
C ALA A 147 13.36 1.82 -0.24
N ARG A 148 12.37 1.94 0.66
CA ARG A 148 12.60 2.31 2.06
C ARG A 148 13.46 1.29 2.79
N LEU A 149 13.22 -0.01 2.58
CA LEU A 149 14.04 -1.06 3.19
C LEU A 149 15.51 -0.96 2.75
N TYR A 150 15.77 -0.72 1.46
CA TYR A 150 17.13 -0.50 0.95
C TYR A 150 17.75 0.81 1.46
N LEU A 151 16.97 1.88 1.58
CA LEU A 151 17.46 3.16 2.07
C LEU A 151 17.89 3.08 3.54
N ASP A 152 17.07 2.40 4.35
CA ASP A 152 17.26 2.30 5.80
C ASP A 152 18.18 1.12 6.22
N GLY A 153 18.42 0.16 5.31
CA GLY A 153 19.15 -1.07 5.63
C GLY A 153 18.33 -2.00 6.54
N ASN A 154 16.98 -1.98 6.42
CA ASN A 154 16.11 -2.75 7.28
C ASN A 154 15.74 -4.11 6.63
N GLY A 155 16.23 -5.21 7.18
CA GLY A 155 16.04 -6.57 6.65
C GLY A 155 16.91 -6.89 5.42
N VAL A 156 17.61 -5.91 4.88
CA VAL A 156 18.56 -6.02 3.76
C VAL A 156 19.76 -5.11 4.02
N ALA A 157 20.88 -5.35 3.34
CA ALA A 157 22.00 -4.40 3.36
C ALA A 157 21.56 -3.04 2.78
N GLN A 158 21.99 -1.97 3.44
CA GLN A 158 21.72 -0.61 2.96
C GLN A 158 22.32 -0.41 1.57
N ASP A 159 21.49 0.02 0.63
CA ASP A 159 21.88 0.35 -0.74
C ASP A 159 21.04 1.50 -1.30
N VAL A 160 21.60 2.72 -1.19
CA VAL A 160 20.93 3.94 -1.65
C VAL A 160 20.69 3.93 -3.18
N ARG A 161 21.52 3.24 -3.96
CA ARG A 161 21.34 3.14 -5.43
C ARG A 161 20.17 2.24 -5.76
N GLN A 162 20.01 1.13 -5.06
CA GLN A 162 18.84 0.27 -5.20
C GLN A 162 17.57 1.02 -4.73
N ALA A 163 17.65 1.72 -3.59
CA ALA A 163 16.55 2.54 -3.11
C ALA A 163 16.11 3.56 -4.17
N ALA A 164 17.05 4.31 -4.77
CA ALA A 164 16.74 5.29 -5.80
C ALA A 164 16.10 4.66 -7.06
N ARG A 165 16.52 3.45 -7.45
CA ARG A 165 15.90 2.72 -8.58
C ARG A 165 14.44 2.37 -8.30
N TRP A 166 14.15 1.82 -7.13
CA TRP A 166 12.79 1.47 -6.73
C TRP A 166 11.91 2.69 -6.52
N PHE A 167 12.46 3.77 -5.90
CA PHE A 167 11.75 5.05 -5.82
C PHE A 167 11.42 5.61 -7.20
N ASN A 168 12.33 5.50 -8.18
CA ASN A 168 12.06 5.97 -9.54
C ASN A 168 10.89 5.23 -10.18
N LEU A 169 10.84 3.89 -10.07
CA LEU A 169 9.74 3.10 -10.60
C LEU A 169 8.39 3.50 -9.98
N ALA A 170 8.36 3.72 -8.66
CA ALA A 170 7.15 4.20 -7.98
C ALA A 170 6.80 5.64 -8.36
N ALA A 171 7.80 6.52 -8.46
CA ALA A 171 7.65 7.94 -8.79
C ALA A 171 7.06 8.14 -10.20
N GLU A 172 7.51 7.34 -11.16
CA GLU A 172 6.99 7.36 -12.54
C GLU A 172 5.51 6.96 -12.60
N LYS A 173 5.03 6.15 -11.64
CA LYS A 173 3.62 5.75 -11.48
C LYS A 173 2.80 6.73 -10.62
N GLY A 174 3.39 7.86 -10.23
CA GLY A 174 2.70 8.91 -9.48
C GLY A 174 2.69 8.72 -7.96
N HIS A 175 3.50 7.81 -7.41
CA HIS A 175 3.62 7.66 -5.96
C HIS A 175 4.35 8.87 -5.37
N TYR A 176 3.62 9.85 -4.83
CA TYR A 176 4.16 11.17 -4.46
C TYR A 176 5.23 11.12 -3.37
N GLN A 177 5.12 10.22 -2.39
CA GLN A 177 6.17 10.07 -1.37
C GLN A 177 7.47 9.50 -1.98
N ALA A 178 7.37 8.61 -2.98
CA ALA A 178 8.54 8.15 -3.72
C ALA A 178 9.16 9.28 -4.56
N GLN A 179 8.34 10.13 -5.19
CA GLN A 179 8.80 11.34 -5.88
C GLN A 179 9.57 12.26 -4.94
N ALA A 180 9.07 12.45 -3.71
CA ALA A 180 9.72 13.30 -2.71
C ALA A 180 11.09 12.76 -2.30
N LEU A 181 11.19 11.47 -1.96
CA LEU A 181 12.45 10.86 -1.52
C LEU A 181 13.46 10.75 -2.66
N LEU A 182 13.02 10.35 -3.86
CA LEU A 182 13.87 10.36 -5.05
C LEU A 182 14.40 11.77 -5.35
N GLY A 183 13.50 12.74 -5.33
CA GLY A 183 13.84 14.14 -5.55
C GLY A 183 14.88 14.64 -4.57
N HIS A 184 14.76 14.30 -3.30
CA HIS A 184 15.73 14.62 -2.26
C HIS A 184 17.10 13.99 -2.55
N LEU A 185 17.16 12.68 -2.79
CA LEU A 185 18.41 11.97 -3.12
C LEU A 185 19.12 12.59 -4.32
N LEU A 186 18.40 12.89 -5.39
CA LEU A 186 18.96 13.47 -6.60
C LEU A 186 19.41 14.93 -6.41
N ALA A 187 18.64 15.75 -5.68
CA ALA A 187 18.99 17.15 -5.45
C ALA A 187 20.28 17.31 -4.64
N HIS A 188 20.51 16.41 -3.67
CA HIS A 188 21.67 16.48 -2.79
C HIS A 188 22.84 15.61 -3.26
N GLY A 189 22.60 14.58 -4.05
CA GLY A 189 23.63 13.62 -4.48
C GLY A 189 23.99 12.63 -3.37
N GLU A 190 23.03 12.28 -2.51
CA GLU A 190 23.22 11.34 -1.43
C GLU A 190 23.21 9.89 -1.95
N GLY A 191 24.37 9.26 -2.06
CA GLY A 191 24.54 7.89 -2.55
C GLY A 191 24.26 7.69 -4.06
N VAL A 192 23.85 8.76 -4.76
CA VAL A 192 23.58 8.80 -6.20
C VAL A 192 24.22 10.05 -6.82
N PRO A 193 24.49 10.07 -8.13
CA PRO A 193 24.97 11.28 -8.79
C PRO A 193 24.01 12.45 -8.60
N ARG A 194 24.56 13.61 -8.23
CA ARG A 194 23.75 14.81 -8.04
C ARG A 194 23.13 15.29 -9.33
N GLN A 195 21.80 15.49 -9.32
CA GLN A 195 20.99 15.96 -10.45
C GLN A 195 19.95 16.97 -9.93
N ARG A 196 20.38 18.20 -9.58
CA ARG A 196 19.54 19.20 -8.90
C ARG A 196 18.26 19.50 -9.63
N ALA A 197 18.34 19.75 -10.94
CA ALA A 197 17.16 20.07 -11.74
C ALA A 197 16.14 18.93 -11.76
N LEU A 198 16.59 17.68 -11.94
CA LEU A 198 15.72 16.51 -11.92
C LEU A 198 15.14 16.26 -10.52
N GLY A 199 15.97 16.43 -9.47
CA GLY A 199 15.52 16.35 -8.08
C GLY A 199 14.43 17.38 -7.77
N LEU A 200 14.61 18.64 -8.21
CA LEU A 200 13.62 19.69 -8.01
C LEU A 200 12.31 19.40 -8.78
N MET A 201 12.39 18.86 -10.00
CA MET A 201 11.21 18.42 -10.75
C MET A 201 10.39 17.39 -9.98
N TRP A 202 11.03 16.35 -9.43
CA TRP A 202 10.35 15.32 -8.64
C TRP A 202 9.74 15.87 -7.34
N LEU A 203 10.46 16.79 -6.66
CA LEU A 203 9.95 17.45 -5.46
C LEU A 203 8.75 18.35 -5.77
N THR A 204 8.73 18.99 -6.93
CA THR A 204 7.57 19.79 -7.39
C THR A 204 6.35 18.90 -7.55
N LEU A 205 6.46 17.78 -8.26
CA LEU A 205 5.37 16.83 -8.45
C LEU A 205 4.86 16.27 -7.10
N ALA A 206 5.79 15.91 -6.21
CA ALA A 206 5.45 15.38 -4.89
C ALA A 206 4.67 16.40 -4.06
N ARG A 207 5.13 17.65 -4.02
CA ARG A 207 4.46 18.74 -3.27
C ARG A 207 3.05 18.98 -3.81
N ASP A 208 2.90 19.04 -5.13
CA ASP A 208 1.62 19.35 -5.76
C ASP A 208 0.59 18.20 -5.58
N ALA A 209 1.05 16.96 -5.37
CA ALA A 209 0.21 15.80 -5.10
C ALA A 209 0.00 15.50 -3.60
N SER A 210 0.75 16.16 -2.70
CA SER A 210 0.71 15.91 -1.26
C SER A 210 -0.42 16.65 -0.56
N ASP A 211 -0.81 16.15 0.63
CA ASP A 211 -1.70 16.86 1.54
C ASP A 211 -0.87 17.82 2.43
N PRO A 212 -1.03 19.16 2.30
CA PRO A 212 -0.23 20.11 3.05
C PRO A 212 -0.35 19.99 4.57
N ALA A 213 -1.45 19.45 5.09
CA ALA A 213 -1.64 19.28 6.52
C ALA A 213 -0.89 18.07 7.07
N ARG A 214 -0.82 16.96 6.30
CA ARG A 214 -0.21 15.70 6.71
C ARG A 214 1.24 15.55 6.26
N ASP A 215 1.57 16.10 5.09
CA ASP A 215 2.83 15.86 4.40
C ASP A 215 3.78 17.07 4.43
N GLN A 216 3.77 17.86 5.50
CA GLN A 216 4.62 19.06 5.67
C GLN A 216 6.11 18.81 5.42
N TRP A 217 6.56 17.56 5.61
CA TRP A 217 7.95 17.17 5.36
C TRP A 217 8.30 17.28 3.87
N ILE A 218 7.36 17.04 2.96
CA ILE A 218 7.56 17.17 1.50
C ILE A 218 7.78 18.64 1.13
N ALA A 219 6.95 19.54 1.67
CA ALA A 219 7.11 20.97 1.45
C ALA A 219 8.50 21.46 1.93
N LYS A 220 8.95 20.99 3.11
CA LYS A 220 10.28 21.33 3.64
C LYS A 220 11.42 20.82 2.74
N LEU A 221 11.30 19.62 2.17
CA LEU A 221 12.28 19.11 1.21
C LEU A 221 12.32 19.96 -0.07
N TYR A 222 11.15 20.31 -0.59
CA TYR A 222 11.03 21.18 -1.75
C TYR A 222 11.66 22.56 -1.50
N ASP A 223 11.31 23.24 -0.41
CA ASP A 223 11.81 24.58 -0.07
C ASP A 223 13.35 24.60 0.03
N ARG A 224 13.93 23.59 0.68
CA ARG A 224 15.39 23.45 0.78
C ARG A 224 16.05 23.25 -0.61
N ALA A 225 15.50 22.35 -1.41
CA ALA A 225 16.02 22.08 -2.75
C ALA A 225 15.88 23.30 -3.66
N PHE A 226 14.74 24.01 -3.58
CA PHE A 226 14.47 25.22 -4.37
C PHE A 226 15.41 26.35 -3.96
N ALA A 227 15.65 26.58 -2.68
CA ALA A 227 16.59 27.59 -2.19
C ALA A 227 18.03 27.32 -2.62
N ALA A 228 18.44 26.05 -2.67
CA ALA A 228 19.79 25.63 -3.09
C ALA A 228 19.97 25.57 -4.61
N ALA A 229 18.90 25.62 -5.40
CA ALA A 229 18.94 25.54 -6.86
C ALA A 229 19.28 26.88 -7.50
N SER A 230 20.19 26.86 -8.49
CA SER A 230 20.47 28.02 -9.34
C SER A 230 19.27 28.32 -10.26
N GLU A 231 19.23 29.51 -10.85
CA GLU A 231 18.21 29.85 -11.87
C GLU A 231 18.24 28.88 -13.03
N ARG A 232 19.44 28.42 -13.44
CA ARG A 232 19.60 27.40 -14.48
C ARG A 232 18.97 26.06 -14.06
N ASP A 233 19.18 25.64 -12.81
CA ASP A 233 18.57 24.40 -12.30
C ASP A 233 17.05 24.50 -12.27
N ARG A 234 16.50 25.65 -11.85
CA ARG A 234 15.06 25.89 -11.81
C ARG A 234 14.43 25.88 -13.20
N ALA A 235 15.08 26.56 -14.17
CA ALA A 235 14.62 26.56 -15.56
C ALA A 235 14.67 25.14 -16.17
N ALA A 236 15.73 24.39 -15.91
CA ALA A 236 15.83 23.00 -16.35
C ALA A 236 14.79 22.10 -15.69
N ALA A 237 14.49 22.29 -14.40
CA ALA A 237 13.44 21.54 -13.68
C ALA A 237 12.06 21.75 -14.32
N LEU A 238 11.72 22.98 -14.70
CA LEU A 238 10.47 23.28 -15.41
C LEU A 238 10.41 22.56 -16.76
N SER A 239 11.51 22.56 -17.53
CA SER A 239 11.57 21.84 -18.82
C SER A 239 11.39 20.33 -18.62
N TYR A 240 12.01 19.72 -17.60
CA TYR A 240 11.79 18.31 -17.26
C TYR A 240 10.35 18.03 -16.86
N LEU A 241 9.73 18.92 -16.07
CA LEU A 241 8.32 18.81 -15.67
C LEU A 241 7.38 18.80 -16.87
N GLU A 242 7.57 19.75 -17.81
CA GLU A 242 6.80 19.82 -19.04
C GLU A 242 6.94 18.55 -19.88
N GLN A 243 8.16 18.04 -20.02
CA GLN A 243 8.42 16.79 -20.76
C GLN A 243 7.76 15.59 -20.08
N PHE A 244 7.82 15.51 -18.74
CA PHE A 244 7.19 14.44 -17.98
C PHE A 244 5.66 14.46 -18.12
N MET A 245 5.05 15.64 -18.04
CA MET A 245 3.59 15.82 -18.18
C MET A 245 3.06 15.52 -19.60
N LYS A 246 3.90 15.62 -20.63
CA LYS A 246 3.54 15.31 -22.03
C LYS A 246 3.67 13.83 -22.38
N ARG A 247 4.24 12.99 -21.50
CA ARG A 247 4.35 11.53 -21.76
C ARG A 247 2.96 10.90 -21.81
N PRO A 248 2.65 10.05 -22.80
CA PRO A 248 1.44 9.25 -22.78
C PRO A 248 1.47 8.33 -21.56
N ARG A 249 0.38 8.32 -20.81
CA ARG A 249 0.19 7.47 -19.62
C ARG A 249 -0.37 6.11 -20.02
#